data_944bfa8d284af3aefb2c1089fc11ce0b
#
_entry.id   944bfa8d284af3aefb2c1089fc11ce0b
#
_cell.length_a   1.000
_cell.length_b   1.000
_cell.length_c   1.000
_cell.angle_alpha   90.00
_cell.angle_beta   90.00
_cell.angle_gamma   90.00
#
_symmetry.space_group_name_H-M   'P 1'
#
loop_
_entity.id
_entity.type
_entity.pdbx_description
1 polymer ?
#
loop_
_entity_poly.entity_id
_entity_poly.type
_entity_poly.pdbx_seq_one_letter_code
_entity_poly.pdbx_strand_id
1 'polypeptide(L)'
;MLKIQKILLLLVEQQQAFSLLREGWISTIADEKQMPRLNVYRDQIVWGRSPVRIDLAGGWTDTPPYCMYAGGNVVNVAIELNGQPPLQVYVKPTREFVSFFVPSISGRMECISTWDELRDFNKVGSPFSIPK
;
A
#
# COMPACT_ATOMS: atom_id res chain seq x y z
N MET A 1 8.12 13.48 -34.70
CA MET A 1 8.88 14.09 -33.58
C MET A 1 8.00 14.91 -32.62
N LEU A 2 7.26 15.90 -33.08
CA LEU A 2 6.45 16.79 -32.21
C LEU A 2 5.43 16.05 -31.30
N LYS A 3 4.76 14.99 -31.77
CA LYS A 3 3.77 14.24 -30.97
C LYS A 3 4.39 13.51 -29.78
N ILE A 4 5.58 12.95 -29.93
CA ILE A 4 6.29 12.22 -28.85
C ILE A 4 6.77 13.20 -27.79
N GLN A 5 7.28 14.35 -28.17
CA GLN A 5 7.68 15.40 -27.23
C GLN A 5 6.49 15.92 -26.42
N LYS A 6 5.32 16.09 -27.03
CA LYS A 6 4.11 16.54 -26.35
C LYS A 6 3.58 15.51 -25.36
N ILE A 7 3.67 14.20 -25.69
CA ILE A 7 3.30 13.12 -24.78
C ILE A 7 4.27 13.04 -23.59
N LEU A 8 5.57 13.15 -23.83
CA LEU A 8 6.59 13.18 -22.78
C LEU A 8 6.39 14.36 -21.82
N LEU A 9 6.08 15.54 -22.34
CA LEU A 9 5.80 16.72 -21.53
C LEU A 9 4.58 16.53 -20.64
N LEU A 10 3.48 15.99 -21.17
CA LEU A 10 2.27 15.69 -20.41
C LEU A 10 2.51 14.66 -19.29
N LEU A 11 3.35 13.65 -19.52
CA LEU A 11 3.72 12.66 -18.50
C LEU A 11 4.55 13.28 -17.38
N VAL A 12 5.46 14.20 -17.72
CA VAL A 12 6.27 14.92 -16.71
C VAL A 12 5.39 15.83 -15.86
N GLU A 13 4.45 16.56 -16.48
CA GLU A 13 3.50 17.42 -15.77
C GLU A 13 2.59 16.62 -14.84
N GLN A 14 2.11 15.45 -15.26
CA GLN A 14 1.33 14.56 -14.41
C GLN A 14 2.14 14.06 -13.20
N GLN A 15 3.38 13.63 -13.39
CA GLN A 15 4.24 13.20 -12.29
C GLN A 15 4.51 14.31 -11.29
N GLN A 16 4.74 15.53 -11.76
CA GLN A 16 4.92 16.69 -10.90
C GLN A 16 3.64 17.03 -10.11
N ALA A 17 2.47 16.97 -10.72
CA ALA A 17 1.20 17.20 -10.05
C ALA A 17 0.94 16.16 -8.95
N PHE A 18 1.22 14.88 -9.21
CA PHE A 18 1.09 13.83 -8.20
C PHE A 18 2.12 13.97 -7.08
N SER A 19 3.35 14.40 -7.37
CA SER A 19 4.34 14.61 -6.31
C SER A 19 3.96 15.76 -5.38
N LEU A 20 3.45 16.87 -5.91
CA LEU A 20 2.95 18.00 -5.14
C LEU A 20 1.73 17.62 -4.26
N LEU A 21 0.81 16.83 -4.83
CA LEU A 21 -0.34 16.33 -4.07
C LEU A 21 0.10 15.41 -2.92
N ARG A 22 1.06 14.53 -3.18
CA ARG A 22 1.66 13.65 -2.17
C ARG A 22 2.37 14.43 -1.07
N GLU A 23 3.16 15.41 -1.42
CA GLU A 23 3.86 16.27 -0.45
C GLU A 23 2.85 17.02 0.44
N GLY A 24 1.77 17.55 -0.14
CA GLY A 24 0.71 18.18 0.60
C GLY A 24 0.05 17.24 1.62
N TRP A 25 -0.21 15.99 1.24
CA TRP A 25 -0.78 14.99 2.16
C TRP A 25 0.21 14.56 3.24
N ILE A 26 1.46 14.31 2.88
CA ILE A 26 2.48 13.91 3.85
C ILE A 26 2.74 15.01 4.85
N SER A 27 2.76 16.28 4.44
CA SER A 27 2.93 17.41 5.36
C SER A 27 1.80 17.52 6.39
N THR A 28 0.57 17.17 5.99
CA THR A 28 -0.59 17.19 6.90
C THR A 28 -0.53 16.07 7.94
N ILE A 29 0.06 14.94 7.61
CA ILE A 29 0.18 13.74 8.48
C ILE A 29 1.46 13.80 9.33
N ALA A 30 2.46 14.57 8.91
CA ALA A 30 3.79 14.58 9.52
C ALA A 30 3.84 15.15 10.95
N ASP A 31 2.82 15.88 11.37
CA ASP A 31 2.78 16.54 12.68
C ASP A 31 2.50 15.58 13.86
N GLU A 32 2.05 14.35 13.59
CA GLU A 32 1.78 13.33 14.63
C GLU A 32 2.70 12.11 14.49
N LYS A 33 4.00 12.31 14.48
CA LYS A 33 4.95 11.18 14.52
C LYS A 33 4.97 10.54 15.90
N GLN A 34 4.14 9.54 16.11
CA GLN A 34 4.31 8.66 17.25
C GLN A 34 5.50 7.73 17.00
N MET A 35 6.46 7.75 17.93
CA MET A 35 7.57 6.79 17.88
C MET A 35 7.02 5.37 18.09
N PRO A 36 7.24 4.45 17.17
CA PRO A 36 6.80 3.07 17.32
C PRO A 36 7.46 2.45 18.54
N ARG A 37 6.67 1.73 19.36
CA ARG A 37 7.15 1.01 20.53
C ARG A 37 6.98 -0.48 20.29
N LEU A 38 8.01 -1.23 20.61
CA LEU A 38 7.94 -2.69 20.59
C LEU A 38 7.24 -3.19 21.86
N ASN A 39 5.98 -3.64 21.72
CA ASN A 39 5.16 -4.16 22.82
C ASN A 39 5.01 -5.68 22.78
N VAL A 40 5.87 -6.37 22.03
CA VAL A 40 5.84 -7.84 21.89
C VAL A 40 7.18 -8.43 22.33
N TYR A 41 7.14 -9.61 22.94
CA TYR A 41 8.34 -10.35 23.29
C TYR A 41 8.97 -10.98 22.04
N ARG A 42 10.27 -11.29 22.12
CA ARG A 42 11.06 -11.79 21.00
C ARG A 42 10.63 -13.16 20.45
N ASP A 43 10.00 -13.96 21.28
CA ASP A 43 9.48 -15.28 20.95
C ASP A 43 8.04 -15.28 20.47
N GLN A 44 7.37 -14.13 20.55
CA GLN A 44 5.99 -13.97 20.12
C GLN A 44 5.91 -13.78 18.61
N ILE A 45 4.82 -14.30 18.04
CA ILE A 45 4.39 -14.05 16.68
C ILE A 45 3.09 -13.25 16.74
N VAL A 46 3.07 -12.11 16.07
CA VAL A 46 1.83 -11.33 15.87
C VAL A 46 1.16 -11.83 14.61
N TRP A 47 -0.08 -12.21 14.73
CA TRP A 47 -0.90 -12.68 13.62
C TRP A 47 -2.02 -11.69 13.33
N GLY A 48 -1.90 -10.95 12.24
CA GLY A 48 -2.93 -10.10 11.70
C GLY A 48 -3.83 -10.86 10.73
N ARG A 49 -5.15 -10.70 10.88
CA ARG A 49 -6.14 -11.31 9.97
C ARG A 49 -7.19 -10.27 9.60
N SER A 50 -7.63 -10.32 8.34
CA SER A 50 -8.70 -9.45 7.87
C SER A 50 -9.55 -10.17 6.83
N PRO A 51 -10.89 -9.98 6.84
CA PRO A 51 -11.74 -10.39 5.75
C PRO A 51 -11.36 -9.64 4.47
N VAL A 52 -11.76 -10.18 3.32
CA VAL A 52 -11.66 -9.47 2.05
C VAL A 52 -12.97 -8.72 1.77
N ARG A 53 -12.88 -7.52 1.26
CA ARG A 53 -14.02 -6.72 0.82
C ARG A 53 -14.28 -6.98 -0.65
N ILE A 54 -15.55 -7.23 -0.98
CA ILE A 54 -16.03 -7.28 -2.36
C ILE A 54 -17.04 -6.15 -2.56
N ASP A 55 -16.82 -5.33 -3.56
CA ASP A 55 -17.74 -4.28 -3.97
C ASP A 55 -18.82 -4.89 -4.87
N LEU A 56 -20.07 -4.88 -4.39
CA LEU A 56 -21.22 -5.43 -5.11
C LEU A 56 -21.79 -4.45 -6.12
N ALA A 57 -21.75 -3.15 -5.80
CA ALA A 57 -22.25 -2.09 -6.66
C ALA A 57 -21.59 -0.75 -6.31
N GLY A 58 -21.46 0.13 -7.30
CA GLY A 58 -21.01 1.50 -7.14
C GLY A 58 -19.53 1.68 -6.86
N GLY A 59 -18.70 0.66 -7.01
CA GLY A 59 -17.24 0.80 -6.87
C GLY A 59 -16.69 1.92 -7.74
N TRP A 60 -15.76 2.72 -7.21
CA TRP A 60 -15.19 3.92 -7.83
C TRP A 60 -16.10 5.15 -7.90
N THR A 61 -17.37 5.08 -7.55
CA THR A 61 -18.22 6.27 -7.51
C THR A 61 -17.84 7.22 -6.36
N ASP A 62 -17.15 6.73 -5.35
CA ASP A 62 -16.61 7.47 -4.21
C ASP A 62 -15.23 8.12 -4.50
N THR A 63 -14.72 7.97 -5.74
CA THR A 63 -13.41 8.48 -6.14
C THR A 63 -13.55 9.83 -6.87
N PRO A 64 -12.72 10.85 -6.52
CA PRO A 64 -12.66 12.10 -7.27
C PRO A 64 -12.24 11.87 -8.74
N PRO A 65 -12.75 12.68 -9.68
CA PRO A 65 -13.63 13.84 -9.47
C PRO A 65 -15.13 13.52 -9.40
N TYR A 66 -15.56 12.28 -9.68
CA TYR A 66 -16.97 11.92 -9.76
C TYR A 66 -17.73 12.22 -8.47
N CYS A 67 -17.22 11.78 -7.32
CA CYS A 67 -17.88 11.98 -6.03
C CYS A 67 -18.03 13.45 -5.63
N MET A 68 -17.21 14.35 -6.18
CA MET A 68 -17.28 15.79 -5.91
C MET A 68 -18.48 16.47 -6.57
N TYR A 69 -19.00 15.88 -7.65
CA TYR A 69 -20.12 16.45 -8.41
C TYR A 69 -21.45 15.74 -8.17
N ALA A 70 -21.42 14.43 -8.02
CA ALA A 70 -22.61 13.59 -7.98
C ALA A 70 -22.81 12.87 -6.64
N GLY A 71 -21.82 12.97 -5.75
CA GLY A 71 -21.74 12.07 -4.60
C GLY A 71 -21.37 10.65 -5.03
N GLY A 72 -21.02 9.78 -4.08
CA GLY A 72 -20.67 8.40 -4.35
C GLY A 72 -21.34 7.46 -3.34
N ASN A 73 -21.91 6.38 -3.82
CA ASN A 73 -22.47 5.33 -2.99
C ASN A 73 -21.87 3.99 -3.39
N VAL A 74 -21.25 3.33 -2.43
CA VAL A 74 -20.66 2.00 -2.64
C VAL A 74 -21.34 1.01 -1.71
N VAL A 75 -21.78 -0.11 -2.28
CA VAL A 75 -22.27 -1.25 -1.51
C VAL A 75 -21.23 -2.33 -1.55
N ASN A 76 -20.68 -2.67 -0.39
CA ASN A 76 -19.69 -3.72 -0.28
C ASN A 76 -20.03 -4.71 0.84
N VAL A 77 -19.41 -5.88 0.77
CA VAL A 77 -19.54 -6.95 1.76
C VAL A 77 -18.15 -7.45 2.15
N ALA A 78 -17.94 -7.64 3.44
CA ALA A 78 -16.78 -8.33 3.96
C ALA A 78 -17.04 -9.83 3.96
N ILE A 79 -16.15 -10.61 3.38
CA ILE A 79 -16.29 -12.06 3.29
C ILE A 79 -15.11 -12.80 3.90
N GLU A 80 -15.39 -13.97 4.41
CA GLU A 80 -14.42 -14.97 4.84
C GLU A 80 -14.54 -16.22 3.98
N LEU A 81 -13.46 -16.95 3.79
CA LEU A 81 -13.45 -18.20 3.05
C LEU A 81 -13.48 -19.36 4.05
N ASN A 82 -14.56 -20.11 4.05
CA ASN A 82 -14.77 -21.24 4.99
C ASN A 82 -14.56 -20.87 6.46
N GLY A 83 -15.03 -19.68 6.88
CA GLY A 83 -14.85 -19.17 8.24
C GLY A 83 -13.42 -18.70 8.56
N GLN A 84 -12.58 -18.51 7.55
CA GLN A 84 -11.23 -18.00 7.70
C GLN A 84 -11.06 -16.69 6.92
N PRO A 85 -10.56 -15.61 7.57
CA PRO A 85 -10.16 -14.41 6.87
C PRO A 85 -9.06 -14.70 5.86
N PRO A 86 -9.23 -14.36 4.58
CA PRO A 86 -8.27 -14.70 3.53
C PRO A 86 -7.00 -13.85 3.58
N LEU A 87 -7.07 -12.64 4.15
CA LEU A 87 -5.90 -11.78 4.30
C LEU A 87 -5.24 -12.07 5.64
N GLN A 88 -4.02 -12.58 5.59
CA GLN A 88 -3.28 -12.96 6.79
C GLN A 88 -1.83 -12.52 6.70
N VAL A 89 -1.31 -11.99 7.81
CA VAL A 89 0.09 -11.61 7.94
C VAL A 89 0.64 -12.10 9.28
N TYR A 90 1.84 -12.65 9.25
CA TYR A 90 2.57 -13.09 10.42
C TYR A 90 3.84 -12.25 10.58
N VAL A 91 4.04 -11.69 11.75
CA VAL A 91 5.22 -10.88 12.05
C VAL A 91 5.90 -11.41 13.29
N LYS A 92 7.19 -11.65 13.21
CA LYS A 92 8.03 -12.07 14.34
C LYS A 92 9.19 -11.11 14.50
N PRO A 93 9.46 -10.57 15.71
CA PRO A 93 10.65 -9.77 15.97
C PRO A 93 11.92 -10.58 15.75
N THR A 94 12.93 -9.99 15.13
CA THR A 94 14.26 -10.58 14.95
C THR A 94 15.32 -9.74 15.63
N ARG A 95 16.48 -10.35 15.96
CA ARG A 95 17.65 -9.64 16.47
C ARG A 95 18.52 -9.06 15.38
N GLU A 96 18.43 -9.64 14.20
CA GLU A 96 19.21 -9.21 13.06
C GLU A 96 18.52 -8.05 12.36
N PHE A 97 19.32 -7.23 11.68
CA PHE A 97 18.80 -6.14 10.90
C PHE A 97 17.84 -6.69 9.84
N VAL A 98 16.64 -6.26 9.94
CA VAL A 98 15.45 -6.50 9.15
C VAL A 98 15.62 -7.39 7.93
N SER A 99 15.19 -8.65 8.06
CA SER A 99 14.92 -9.50 6.91
C SER A 99 13.42 -9.70 6.83
N PHE A 100 12.76 -9.03 5.91
CA PHE A 100 11.35 -9.30 5.61
C PHE A 100 11.28 -10.37 4.52
N PHE A 101 10.64 -11.49 4.82
CA PHE A 101 10.28 -12.47 3.81
C PHE A 101 8.85 -12.23 3.41
N VAL A 102 8.64 -11.73 2.20
CA VAL A 102 7.32 -11.48 1.67
C VAL A 102 6.99 -12.54 0.62
N PRO A 103 6.05 -13.45 0.88
CA PRO A 103 5.57 -14.33 -0.17
C PRO A 103 4.84 -13.51 -1.22
N SER A 104 5.31 -13.56 -2.46
CA SER A 104 4.62 -12.97 -3.60
C SER A 104 3.47 -13.87 -4.06
N ILE A 105 2.52 -13.32 -4.79
CA ILE A 105 1.43 -14.06 -5.45
C ILE A 105 1.96 -15.22 -6.31
N SER A 106 3.19 -15.11 -6.80
CA SER A 106 3.88 -16.16 -7.57
C SER A 106 4.56 -17.23 -6.70
N GLY A 107 4.41 -17.19 -5.38
CA GLY A 107 5.10 -18.08 -4.44
C GLY A 107 6.58 -17.76 -4.25
N ARG A 108 7.09 -16.69 -4.85
CA ARG A 108 8.47 -16.24 -4.64
C ARG A 108 8.57 -15.49 -3.33
N MET A 109 9.59 -15.79 -2.57
CA MET A 109 9.94 -15.04 -1.36
C MET A 109 11.05 -14.04 -1.70
N GLU A 110 10.92 -12.82 -1.21
CA GLU A 110 11.96 -11.80 -1.28
C GLU A 110 12.48 -11.53 0.13
N CYS A 111 13.79 -11.42 0.24
CA CYS A 111 14.47 -11.03 1.48
C CYS A 111 14.91 -9.57 1.33
N ILE A 112 14.47 -8.73 2.23
CA ILE A 112 14.86 -7.32 2.30
C ILE A 112 15.82 -7.18 3.47
N SER A 113 17.05 -6.82 3.20
CA SER A 113 18.13 -6.76 4.18
C SER A 113 18.69 -5.35 4.40
N THR A 114 18.29 -4.40 3.56
CA THR A 114 18.77 -3.02 3.62
C THR A 114 17.63 -2.01 3.67
N TRP A 115 17.92 -0.83 4.22
CA TRP A 115 16.96 0.27 4.23
C TRP A 115 16.66 0.81 2.83
N ASP A 116 17.60 0.72 1.91
CA ASP A 116 17.39 1.18 0.54
C ASP A 116 16.44 0.25 -0.21
N GLU A 117 16.57 -1.06 -0.01
CA GLU A 117 15.59 -2.02 -0.52
C GLU A 117 14.19 -1.79 0.05
N LEU A 118 14.07 -1.47 1.34
CA LEU A 118 12.79 -1.15 1.97
C LEU A 118 12.17 0.14 1.43
N ARG A 119 12.99 1.13 1.06
CA ARG A 119 12.52 2.39 0.49
C ARG A 119 12.12 2.31 -0.98
N ASP A 120 12.46 1.22 -1.66
CA ASP A 120 12.17 0.99 -3.09
C ASP A 120 10.69 0.61 -3.35
N PHE A 121 9.78 1.15 -2.55
CA PHE A 121 8.33 0.92 -2.68
C PHE A 121 7.72 1.61 -3.91
N ASN A 122 8.40 2.62 -4.45
CA ASN A 122 7.93 3.40 -5.59
C ASN A 122 8.16 2.73 -6.95
N LYS A 123 8.82 1.60 -6.98
CA LYS A 123 9.12 0.88 -8.23
C LYS A 123 7.83 0.38 -8.86
N VAL A 124 7.50 0.94 -10.02
CA VAL A 124 6.28 0.60 -10.76
C VAL A 124 6.26 -0.91 -11.09
N GLY A 125 5.14 -1.56 -10.76
CA GLY A 125 4.97 -3.00 -10.97
C GLY A 125 5.65 -3.88 -9.92
N SER A 126 6.19 -3.32 -8.85
CA SER A 126 6.71 -4.10 -7.73
C SER A 126 5.57 -4.77 -6.97
N PRO A 127 5.58 -6.10 -6.78
CA PRO A 127 4.60 -6.78 -5.95
C PRO A 127 4.79 -6.50 -4.45
N PHE A 128 5.86 -5.81 -4.09
CA PHE A 128 6.25 -5.51 -2.71
C PHE A 128 6.01 -4.05 -2.32
N SER A 129 5.31 -3.27 -3.13
CA SER A 129 5.03 -1.86 -2.85
C SER A 129 4.18 -1.63 -1.60
N ILE A 130 3.31 -2.58 -1.22
CA ILE A 130 2.50 -2.49 0.00
C ILE A 130 3.30 -2.86 1.26
N PRO A 131 4.06 -3.96 1.31
CA PRO A 131 4.85 -4.30 2.49
C PRO A 131 6.08 -3.42 2.69
N LYS A 132 6.60 -2.78 1.66
CA LYS A 132 7.68 -1.80 1.73
C LYS A 132 7.17 -0.42 2.13
#